data_ed8776376474b53f082b3ee81ccbb681
#
_entry.id   ed8776376474b53f082b3ee81ccbb681
#
_cell.length_a   1.000
_cell.length_b   1.000
_cell.length_c   1.000
_cell.angle_alpha   90.00
_cell.angle_beta   90.00
_cell.angle_gamma   90.00
#
_symmetry.space_group_name_H-M   'P 1'
#
loop_
_entity.id
_entity.type
_entity.pdbx_description
1 polymer ?
#
loop_
_entity_poly.entity_id
_entity_poly.type
_entity_poly.pdbx_seq_one_letter_code
_entity_poly.pdbx_strand_id
1 'polypeptide(L)'
;MAVLMIAWVVMLRRRGGIRQVAPGSPDAADPADYGFLRQEELDVRLPGPDQDLLDVMAVVQRNQDFTAASQLLAGTGKETEARWERVQAIAGAAALELQQTPRIGAGWLHAWRSQQPKDAGGAQVFAEFLVQQAWRSGGTEDEQRIILEEARGACDQASLLAPGDPVPHITHLAVARGLGYSQAEFEQVWLKILDTAPGHMGAHLAGLRYWCEKWHGSREQAFAFAEAAAARAPRGSLLAALPLFALYEHLPDVNFVRGFYESEVVSKALHGALFAVSAARPDDPMLAHVRHLLVFFLVRAERWSEAMQQLVHVDGHVGAVPWTAEADPAASYAVYRALAVAGYEANGGSPATLSA
;
A
#
# COMPACT_ATOMS: atom_id res chain seq x y z
N MET A 1 -4.68 1.90 20.04
CA MET A 1 -3.42 2.01 19.25
C MET A 1 -2.54 3.16 19.73
N ALA A 2 -3.00 4.43 19.87
CA ALA A 2 -2.17 5.54 20.40
C ALA A 2 -1.48 5.25 21.76
N VAL A 3 -2.17 4.56 22.68
CA VAL A 3 -1.61 4.18 24.00
C VAL A 3 -0.43 3.21 23.86
N LEU A 4 -0.41 2.37 22.84
CA LEU A 4 0.62 1.37 22.57
C LEU A 4 1.88 1.98 21.96
N MET A 5 1.72 2.99 21.12
CA MET A 5 2.84 3.76 20.57
C MET A 5 3.55 4.57 21.67
N ILE A 6 2.80 5.16 22.59
CA ILE A 6 3.33 5.87 23.78
C ILE A 6 4.08 4.88 24.67
N ALA A 7 3.58 3.67 24.90
CA ALA A 7 4.25 2.64 25.70
C ALA A 7 5.58 2.20 25.07
N TRP A 8 5.65 2.09 23.74
CA TRP A 8 6.89 1.71 23.03
C TRP A 8 7.92 2.86 23.07
N VAL A 9 7.52 4.09 22.86
CA VAL A 9 8.37 5.28 23.03
C VAL A 9 8.92 5.39 24.46
N VAL A 10 8.08 5.09 25.47
CA VAL A 10 8.51 5.06 26.89
C VAL A 10 9.45 3.88 27.16
N MET A 11 9.31 2.75 26.48
CA MET A 11 10.19 1.60 26.64
C MET A 11 11.58 1.83 26.03
N LEU A 12 11.66 2.49 24.86
CA LEU A 12 12.93 2.96 24.30
C LEU A 12 13.66 3.94 25.23
N ARG A 13 12.90 4.82 25.92
CA ARG A 13 13.44 5.77 26.90
C ARG A 13 14.08 5.11 28.14
N ARG A 14 13.62 3.92 28.54
CA ARG A 14 14.08 3.28 29.80
C ARG A 14 15.39 2.50 29.69
N ARG A 15 15.97 2.28 28.51
CA ARG A 15 17.14 1.42 28.32
C ARG A 15 18.43 2.12 27.83
N GLY A 16 18.64 3.38 28.16
CA GLY A 16 19.99 3.98 28.22
C GLY A 16 20.79 4.09 26.91
N GLY A 17 20.18 3.93 25.73
CA GLY A 17 20.86 4.07 24.44
C GLY A 17 20.47 5.33 23.65
N ILE A 18 19.29 5.86 23.88
CA ILE A 18 18.85 7.11 23.29
C ILE A 18 18.92 8.17 24.37
N ARG A 19 19.75 9.24 24.18
CA ARG A 19 19.64 10.44 24.98
C ARG A 19 18.16 10.81 25.05
N GLN A 20 17.64 10.99 26.28
CA GLN A 20 16.22 11.31 26.52
C GLN A 20 15.90 12.70 25.94
N VAL A 21 15.69 12.79 24.65
CA VAL A 21 15.18 13.99 24.01
C VAL A 21 13.68 13.76 23.81
N ALA A 22 12.86 14.44 24.62
CA ALA A 22 11.42 14.44 24.44
C ALA A 22 11.08 15.15 23.11
N PRO A 23 10.08 14.71 22.33
CA PRO A 23 9.56 15.50 21.21
C PRO A 23 9.24 16.92 21.71
N GLY A 24 9.86 17.94 21.09
CA GLY A 24 9.75 19.35 21.54
C GLY A 24 10.78 19.80 22.58
N SER A 25 11.78 18.96 22.93
CA SER A 25 12.98 19.43 23.66
C SER A 25 13.83 20.30 22.74
N PRO A 26 14.46 21.38 23.24
CA PRO A 26 15.37 22.21 22.44
C PRO A 26 16.60 21.46 21.89
N ASP A 27 16.89 20.27 22.40
CA ASP A 27 17.96 19.39 21.90
C ASP A 27 17.43 18.27 20.98
N ALA A 28 16.14 18.27 20.60
CA ALA A 28 15.60 17.33 19.63
C ALA A 28 16.02 17.76 18.23
N ALA A 29 16.61 16.84 17.45
CA ALA A 29 16.87 17.08 16.05
C ALA A 29 15.59 17.46 15.32
N ASP A 30 15.62 18.57 14.60
CA ASP A 30 14.50 18.97 13.76
C ASP A 30 14.53 18.14 12.46
N PRO A 31 13.47 17.39 12.13
CA PRO A 31 13.39 16.72 10.83
C PRO A 31 13.63 17.67 9.63
N ALA A 32 13.33 18.96 9.78
CA ALA A 32 13.61 19.97 8.74
C ALA A 32 15.11 20.13 8.44
N ASP A 33 16.01 19.87 9.39
CA ASP A 33 17.46 19.89 9.18
C ASP A 33 17.91 18.82 8.17
N TYR A 34 17.09 17.78 8.01
CA TYR A 34 17.27 16.70 7.02
C TYR A 34 16.51 16.95 5.71
N GLY A 35 15.87 18.12 5.56
CA GLY A 35 15.06 18.46 4.40
C GLY A 35 13.67 17.81 4.36
N PHE A 36 13.22 17.21 5.46
CA PHE A 36 11.91 16.59 5.55
C PHE A 36 10.80 17.64 5.71
N LEU A 37 9.65 17.37 5.09
CA LEU A 37 8.47 18.25 5.15
C LEU A 37 7.84 18.24 6.55
N ARG A 38 7.14 19.33 6.88
CA ARG A 38 6.34 19.38 8.11
C ARG A 38 5.16 18.40 8.01
N GLN A 39 4.65 17.94 9.15
CA GLN A 39 3.57 16.96 9.21
C GLN A 39 2.32 17.40 8.43
N GLU A 40 1.96 18.67 8.52
CA GLU A 40 0.79 19.25 7.84
C GLU A 40 0.96 19.39 6.32
N GLU A 41 2.16 19.22 5.79
CA GLU A 41 2.48 19.27 4.36
C GLU A 41 2.48 17.86 3.72
N LEU A 42 2.36 16.80 4.53
CA LEU A 42 2.40 15.42 4.05
C LEU A 42 1.11 15.06 3.28
N ASP A 43 1.26 14.53 2.07
CA ASP A 43 0.14 14.01 1.27
C ASP A 43 -0.22 12.59 1.71
N VAL A 44 -1.45 12.42 2.21
CA VAL A 44 -1.96 11.12 2.69
C VAL A 44 -2.69 10.31 1.60
N ARG A 45 -2.80 10.84 0.38
CA ARG A 45 -3.61 10.24 -0.69
C ARG A 45 -2.86 9.16 -1.45
N LEU A 46 -1.57 9.37 -1.71
CA LEU A 46 -0.74 8.49 -2.52
C LEU A 46 0.50 8.03 -1.76
N PRO A 47 1.05 6.85 -2.08
CA PRO A 47 2.28 6.32 -1.48
C PRO A 47 3.55 7.04 -1.98
N GLY A 48 3.47 7.59 -3.18
CA GLY A 48 4.55 8.30 -3.86
C GLY A 48 4.01 9.29 -4.88
N PRO A 49 4.87 10.05 -5.56
CA PRO A 49 4.44 11.08 -6.51
C PRO A 49 3.83 10.47 -7.77
N ASP A 50 2.58 10.81 -8.07
CA ASP A 50 1.93 10.70 -9.39
C ASP A 50 1.14 11.99 -9.63
N GLN A 51 1.84 13.02 -10.14
CA GLN A 51 1.25 14.33 -10.32
C GLN A 51 0.10 14.29 -11.36
N ASP A 52 0.26 13.50 -12.41
CA ASP A 52 -0.79 13.35 -13.44
C ASP A 52 -2.08 12.80 -12.83
N LEU A 53 -1.96 11.81 -11.93
CA LEU A 53 -3.11 11.26 -11.22
C LEU A 53 -3.76 12.28 -10.29
N LEU A 54 -2.96 13.03 -9.52
CA LEU A 54 -3.46 14.06 -8.61
C LEU A 54 -4.20 15.17 -9.35
N ASP A 55 -3.66 15.65 -10.48
CA ASP A 55 -4.27 16.66 -11.31
C ASP A 55 -5.58 16.17 -11.91
N VAL A 56 -5.60 14.95 -12.43
CA VAL A 56 -6.79 14.31 -12.98
C VAL A 56 -7.87 14.13 -11.91
N MET A 57 -7.52 13.65 -10.73
CA MET A 57 -8.48 13.49 -9.63
C MET A 57 -9.09 14.83 -9.23
N ALA A 58 -8.27 15.90 -9.15
CA ALA A 58 -8.77 17.26 -8.86
C ALA A 58 -9.73 17.77 -9.95
N VAL A 59 -9.46 17.49 -11.23
CA VAL A 59 -10.32 17.85 -12.35
C VAL A 59 -11.64 17.07 -12.29
N VAL A 60 -11.58 15.75 -12.11
CA VAL A 60 -12.78 14.88 -12.01
C VAL A 60 -13.68 15.32 -10.86
N GLN A 61 -13.11 15.57 -9.68
CA GLN A 61 -13.88 16.00 -8.51
C GLN A 61 -14.53 17.37 -8.70
N ARG A 62 -13.81 18.32 -9.32
CA ARG A 62 -14.33 19.68 -9.58
C ARG A 62 -15.43 19.70 -10.63
N ASN A 63 -15.23 18.99 -11.72
CA ASN A 63 -16.09 19.09 -12.91
C ASN A 63 -17.17 18.01 -12.94
N GLN A 64 -17.06 16.98 -12.09
CA GLN A 64 -17.92 15.78 -12.12
C GLN A 64 -17.95 15.13 -13.51
N ASP A 65 -16.78 15.12 -14.20
CA ASP A 65 -16.57 14.60 -15.55
C ASP A 65 -15.44 13.58 -15.56
N PHE A 66 -15.68 12.43 -16.17
CA PHE A 66 -14.75 11.29 -16.21
C PHE A 66 -13.69 11.41 -17.32
N THR A 67 -13.81 12.36 -18.24
CA THR A 67 -12.98 12.43 -19.46
C THR A 67 -11.49 12.43 -19.16
N ALA A 68 -11.06 13.20 -18.15
CA ALA A 68 -9.65 13.25 -17.75
C ALA A 68 -9.17 11.90 -17.22
N ALA A 69 -9.97 11.18 -16.44
CA ALA A 69 -9.63 9.85 -15.92
C ALA A 69 -9.53 8.80 -17.05
N SER A 70 -10.47 8.84 -18.02
CA SER A 70 -10.42 7.97 -19.20
C SER A 70 -9.15 8.20 -20.01
N GLN A 71 -8.76 9.46 -20.24
CA GLN A 71 -7.52 9.80 -20.95
C GLN A 71 -6.27 9.36 -20.22
N LEU A 72 -6.20 9.55 -18.89
CA LEU A 72 -5.07 9.08 -18.07
C LEU A 72 -4.88 7.57 -18.18
N LEU A 73 -5.96 6.79 -18.02
CA LEU A 73 -5.88 5.33 -18.09
C LEU A 73 -5.55 4.86 -19.52
N ALA A 74 -6.08 5.50 -20.56
CA ALA A 74 -5.71 5.20 -21.93
C ALA A 74 -4.22 5.48 -22.20
N GLY A 75 -3.69 6.58 -21.65
CA GLY A 75 -2.27 6.97 -21.76
C GLY A 75 -1.30 6.10 -20.97
N THR A 76 -1.77 5.35 -19.95
CA THR A 76 -0.90 4.47 -19.14
C THR A 76 -0.32 3.30 -19.94
N GLY A 77 -0.91 2.95 -21.07
CA GLY A 77 -0.35 1.97 -21.99
C GLY A 77 -0.22 0.58 -21.38
N LYS A 78 0.99 -0.02 -21.45
CA LYS A 78 1.29 -1.38 -20.98
C LYS A 78 1.86 -1.43 -19.56
N GLU A 79 1.97 -0.31 -18.87
CA GLU A 79 2.48 -0.23 -17.50
C GLU A 79 1.39 -0.71 -16.52
N THR A 80 1.28 -2.02 -16.35
CA THR A 80 0.16 -2.65 -15.61
C THR A 80 0.17 -2.34 -14.12
N GLU A 81 1.33 -2.16 -13.49
CA GLU A 81 1.44 -1.69 -12.09
C GLU A 81 0.90 -0.28 -11.94
N ALA A 82 1.33 0.66 -12.79
CA ALA A 82 0.84 2.04 -12.77
C ALA A 82 -0.67 2.10 -13.06
N ARG A 83 -1.15 1.27 -13.99
CA ARG A 83 -2.58 1.17 -14.30
C ARG A 83 -3.36 0.70 -13.07
N TRP A 84 -2.89 -0.34 -12.40
CA TRP A 84 -3.52 -0.86 -11.20
C TRP A 84 -3.57 0.20 -10.09
N GLU A 85 -2.46 0.88 -9.79
CA GLU A 85 -2.39 1.98 -8.81
C GLU A 85 -3.41 3.09 -9.14
N ARG A 86 -3.44 3.54 -10.39
CA ARG A 86 -4.36 4.58 -10.85
C ARG A 86 -5.83 4.15 -10.74
N VAL A 87 -6.15 2.91 -11.10
CA VAL A 87 -7.49 2.35 -10.95
C VAL A 87 -7.90 2.30 -9.47
N GLN A 88 -7.00 1.87 -8.58
CA GLN A 88 -7.22 1.85 -7.13
C GLN A 88 -7.52 3.26 -6.58
N ALA A 89 -6.71 4.24 -6.94
CA ALA A 89 -6.85 5.61 -6.45
C ALA A 89 -8.14 6.28 -6.98
N ILE A 90 -8.44 6.17 -8.27
CA ILE A 90 -9.65 6.76 -8.88
C ILE A 90 -10.91 6.10 -8.29
N ALA A 91 -10.93 4.78 -8.16
CA ALA A 91 -12.03 4.05 -7.55
C ALA A 91 -12.20 4.41 -6.06
N GLY A 92 -11.08 4.57 -5.34
CA GLY A 92 -11.06 5.00 -3.94
C GLY A 92 -11.66 6.39 -3.74
N ALA A 93 -11.33 7.33 -4.62
CA ALA A 93 -11.91 8.67 -4.60
C ALA A 93 -13.43 8.63 -4.83
N ALA A 94 -13.91 7.84 -5.80
CA ALA A 94 -15.33 7.65 -6.06
C ALA A 94 -16.06 7.01 -4.85
N ALA A 95 -15.46 6.00 -4.23
CA ALA A 95 -16.05 5.34 -3.06
C ALA A 95 -16.12 6.27 -1.84
N LEU A 96 -15.10 7.10 -1.64
CA LEU A 96 -15.10 8.12 -0.59
C LEU A 96 -16.15 9.21 -0.85
N GLU A 97 -16.28 9.67 -2.09
CA GLU A 97 -17.29 10.64 -2.48
C GLU A 97 -18.72 10.11 -2.24
N LEU A 98 -18.98 8.85 -2.59
CA LEU A 98 -20.26 8.20 -2.30
C LEU A 98 -20.53 8.10 -0.79
N GLN A 99 -19.51 7.82 0.01
CA GLN A 99 -19.65 7.77 1.47
C GLN A 99 -19.97 9.14 2.07
N GLN A 100 -19.35 10.22 1.55
CA GLN A 100 -19.58 11.59 2.00
C GLN A 100 -20.94 12.15 1.53
N THR A 101 -21.35 11.78 0.33
CA THR A 101 -22.60 12.24 -0.29
C THR A 101 -23.43 11.06 -0.81
N PRO A 102 -24.09 10.31 0.09
CA PRO A 102 -24.90 9.16 -0.32
C PRO A 102 -25.97 9.54 -1.36
N ARG A 103 -26.15 8.70 -2.37
CA ARG A 103 -27.06 8.82 -3.53
C ARG A 103 -26.60 9.77 -4.64
N ILE A 104 -25.66 10.68 -4.41
CA ILE A 104 -25.19 11.65 -5.41
C ILE A 104 -23.73 11.42 -5.75
N GLY A 105 -22.91 11.04 -4.78
CA GLY A 105 -21.48 10.82 -4.96
C GLY A 105 -21.17 9.77 -6.01
N ALA A 106 -20.03 9.93 -6.68
CA ALA A 106 -19.57 9.09 -7.78
C ALA A 106 -20.50 9.11 -9.03
N GLY A 107 -21.34 10.13 -9.18
CA GLY A 107 -22.23 10.26 -10.35
C GLY A 107 -21.47 10.27 -11.68
N TRP A 108 -20.28 10.86 -11.71
CA TRP A 108 -19.40 10.87 -12.87
C TRP A 108 -18.94 9.45 -13.29
N LEU A 109 -18.77 8.53 -12.35
CA LEU A 109 -18.38 7.14 -12.65
C LEU A 109 -19.56 6.38 -13.30
N HIS A 110 -20.76 6.55 -12.79
CA HIS A 110 -21.96 5.98 -13.40
C HIS A 110 -22.22 6.58 -14.80
N ALA A 111 -22.00 7.89 -14.97
CA ALA A 111 -22.04 8.53 -16.27
C ALA A 111 -21.01 7.95 -17.24
N TRP A 112 -19.77 7.69 -16.77
CA TRP A 112 -18.74 7.05 -17.57
C TRP A 112 -19.20 5.69 -18.10
N ARG A 113 -19.69 4.82 -17.20
CA ARG A 113 -20.17 3.49 -17.59
C ARG A 113 -21.35 3.51 -18.55
N SER A 114 -22.27 4.48 -18.40
CA SER A 114 -23.45 4.59 -19.27
C SER A 114 -23.14 5.20 -20.64
N GLN A 115 -22.26 6.21 -20.70
CA GLN A 115 -21.91 6.90 -21.94
C GLN A 115 -20.85 6.15 -22.75
N GLN A 116 -19.92 5.48 -22.08
CA GLN A 116 -18.82 4.74 -22.70
C GLN A 116 -18.78 3.28 -22.20
N PRO A 117 -19.80 2.46 -22.48
CA PRO A 117 -19.90 1.10 -21.95
C PRO A 117 -18.78 0.14 -22.43
N LYS A 118 -18.07 0.51 -23.52
CA LYS A 118 -16.95 -0.24 -24.08
C LYS A 118 -15.58 0.27 -23.64
N ASP A 119 -15.52 1.32 -22.83
CA ASP A 119 -14.26 1.80 -22.28
C ASP A 119 -13.75 0.84 -21.21
N ALA A 120 -12.57 0.26 -21.45
CA ALA A 120 -11.95 -0.69 -20.53
C ALA A 120 -11.54 -0.04 -19.20
N GLY A 121 -11.01 1.19 -19.24
CA GLY A 121 -10.61 1.94 -18.05
C GLY A 121 -11.82 2.19 -17.14
N GLY A 122 -12.93 2.67 -17.68
CA GLY A 122 -14.16 2.87 -16.94
C GLY A 122 -14.73 1.58 -16.34
N ALA A 123 -14.58 0.44 -17.04
CA ALA A 123 -15.01 -0.85 -16.53
C ALA A 123 -14.11 -1.32 -15.35
N GLN A 124 -12.79 -1.13 -15.45
CA GLN A 124 -11.82 -1.46 -14.39
C GLN A 124 -12.06 -0.61 -13.13
N VAL A 125 -12.22 0.70 -13.29
CA VAL A 125 -12.51 1.62 -12.18
C VAL A 125 -13.83 1.27 -11.51
N PHE A 126 -14.86 0.93 -12.28
CA PHE A 126 -16.16 0.56 -11.73
C PHE A 126 -16.11 -0.75 -10.94
N ALA A 127 -15.41 -1.77 -11.45
CA ALA A 127 -15.22 -3.04 -10.73
C ALA A 127 -14.51 -2.81 -9.38
N GLU A 128 -13.45 -2.03 -9.39
CA GLU A 128 -12.70 -1.71 -8.18
C GLU A 128 -13.50 -0.83 -7.21
N PHE A 129 -14.27 0.14 -7.73
CA PHE A 129 -15.19 0.96 -6.94
C PHE A 129 -16.19 0.10 -6.15
N LEU A 130 -16.80 -0.90 -6.78
CA LEU A 130 -17.72 -1.81 -6.11
C LEU A 130 -17.03 -2.59 -4.99
N VAL A 131 -15.81 -3.08 -5.24
CA VAL A 131 -15.01 -3.74 -4.19
C VAL A 131 -14.76 -2.79 -3.02
N GLN A 132 -14.32 -1.58 -3.26
CA GLN A 132 -14.05 -0.62 -2.21
C GLN A 132 -15.32 -0.17 -1.49
N GLN A 133 -16.43 -0.04 -2.20
CA GLN A 133 -17.74 0.23 -1.61
C GLN A 133 -18.16 -0.89 -0.65
N ALA A 134 -18.02 -2.16 -1.05
CA ALA A 134 -18.35 -3.31 -0.21
C ALA A 134 -17.61 -3.29 1.13
N TRP A 135 -16.31 -2.89 1.13
CA TRP A 135 -15.52 -2.81 2.35
C TRP A 135 -15.76 -1.56 3.20
N ARG A 136 -16.25 -0.47 2.61
CA ARG A 136 -16.48 0.82 3.29
C ARG A 136 -17.90 1.04 3.77
N SER A 137 -18.88 0.32 3.23
CA SER A 137 -20.31 0.58 3.45
C SER A 137 -20.75 0.39 4.90
N GLY A 138 -20.02 -0.39 5.72
CA GLY A 138 -20.44 -0.73 7.07
C GLY A 138 -21.78 -1.46 7.14
N GLY A 139 -22.26 -1.98 5.98
CA GLY A 139 -23.50 -2.70 5.85
C GLY A 139 -23.45 -4.12 6.41
N THR A 140 -24.55 -4.84 6.26
CA THR A 140 -24.66 -6.27 6.64
C THR A 140 -23.80 -7.14 5.73
N GLU A 141 -23.46 -8.35 6.17
CA GLU A 141 -22.75 -9.34 5.36
C GLU A 141 -23.49 -9.66 4.04
N ASP A 142 -24.84 -9.67 4.07
CA ASP A 142 -25.66 -9.89 2.88
C ASP A 142 -25.54 -8.72 1.88
N GLU A 143 -25.56 -7.48 2.35
CA GLU A 143 -25.36 -6.29 1.50
C GLU A 143 -23.96 -6.29 0.89
N GLN A 144 -22.95 -6.57 1.69
CA GLN A 144 -21.58 -6.70 1.23
C GLN A 144 -21.45 -7.79 0.15
N ARG A 145 -22.06 -8.93 0.36
CA ARG A 145 -22.08 -10.04 -0.60
C ARG A 145 -22.74 -9.64 -1.92
N ILE A 146 -23.88 -8.95 -1.88
CA ILE A 146 -24.57 -8.48 -3.10
C ILE A 146 -23.67 -7.56 -3.92
N ILE A 147 -22.99 -6.59 -3.27
CA ILE A 147 -22.08 -5.66 -3.97
C ILE A 147 -20.89 -6.42 -4.56
N LEU A 148 -20.33 -7.41 -3.85
CA LEU A 148 -19.22 -8.21 -4.35
C LEU A 148 -19.62 -9.14 -5.51
N GLU A 149 -20.85 -9.65 -5.55
CA GLU A 149 -21.38 -10.37 -6.71
C GLU A 149 -21.52 -9.45 -7.93
N GLU A 150 -21.97 -8.21 -7.75
CA GLU A 150 -21.97 -7.21 -8.81
C GLU A 150 -20.54 -6.90 -9.28
N ALA A 151 -19.59 -6.72 -8.33
CA ALA A 151 -18.18 -6.51 -8.64
C ALA A 151 -17.59 -7.68 -9.46
N ARG A 152 -17.97 -8.94 -9.17
CA ARG A 152 -17.58 -10.10 -9.97
C ARG A 152 -17.98 -9.93 -11.42
N GLY A 153 -19.26 -9.62 -11.68
CA GLY A 153 -19.76 -9.39 -13.04
C GLY A 153 -19.05 -8.22 -13.73
N ALA A 154 -18.71 -7.16 -12.98
CA ALA A 154 -17.95 -6.02 -13.49
C ALA A 154 -16.49 -6.40 -13.84
N CYS A 155 -15.83 -7.25 -13.05
CA CYS A 155 -14.51 -7.80 -13.37
C CYS A 155 -14.54 -8.64 -14.66
N ASP A 156 -15.53 -9.51 -14.81
CA ASP A 156 -15.70 -10.31 -16.02
C ASP A 156 -15.90 -9.42 -17.26
N GLN A 157 -16.74 -8.39 -17.15
CA GLN A 157 -16.93 -7.42 -18.22
C GLN A 157 -15.63 -6.65 -18.56
N ALA A 158 -14.90 -6.21 -17.54
CA ALA A 158 -13.65 -5.48 -17.74
C ALA A 158 -12.58 -6.36 -18.41
N SER A 159 -12.50 -7.64 -18.06
CA SER A 159 -11.56 -8.58 -18.68
C SER A 159 -11.88 -8.86 -20.15
N LEU A 160 -13.17 -8.87 -20.55
CA LEU A 160 -13.59 -9.00 -21.95
C LEU A 160 -13.24 -7.75 -22.78
N LEU A 161 -13.27 -6.56 -22.16
CA LEU A 161 -12.94 -5.29 -22.83
C LEU A 161 -11.43 -5.08 -23.00
N ALA A 162 -10.61 -5.65 -22.12
CA ALA A 162 -9.16 -5.58 -22.15
C ALA A 162 -8.53 -6.97 -22.01
N PRO A 163 -8.62 -7.84 -23.03
CA PRO A 163 -7.98 -9.16 -22.99
C PRO A 163 -6.47 -9.02 -22.81
N GLY A 164 -5.90 -9.72 -21.84
CA GLY A 164 -4.48 -9.67 -21.51
C GLY A 164 -4.08 -8.56 -20.52
N ASP A 165 -5.01 -7.72 -20.06
CA ASP A 165 -4.77 -6.80 -18.94
C ASP A 165 -5.01 -7.53 -17.61
N PRO A 166 -4.03 -7.61 -16.69
CA PRO A 166 -4.19 -8.32 -15.42
C PRO A 166 -5.09 -7.59 -14.42
N VAL A 167 -5.31 -6.28 -14.55
CA VAL A 167 -6.01 -5.44 -13.55
C VAL A 167 -7.40 -5.96 -13.21
N PRO A 168 -8.27 -6.35 -14.15
CA PRO A 168 -9.58 -6.93 -13.79
C PRO A 168 -9.47 -8.20 -12.95
N HIS A 169 -8.46 -9.04 -13.24
CA HIS A 169 -8.23 -10.26 -12.48
C HIS A 169 -7.65 -9.98 -11.10
N ILE A 170 -6.84 -8.93 -10.94
CA ILE A 170 -6.33 -8.50 -9.64
C ILE A 170 -7.48 -8.00 -8.75
N THR A 171 -8.38 -7.18 -9.28
CA THR A 171 -9.61 -6.79 -8.58
C THR A 171 -10.48 -8.02 -8.24
N HIS A 172 -10.54 -9.02 -9.14
CA HIS A 172 -11.26 -10.27 -8.89
C HIS A 172 -10.68 -11.06 -7.70
N LEU A 173 -9.37 -10.99 -7.41
CA LEU A 173 -8.82 -11.59 -6.18
C LEU A 173 -9.40 -10.98 -4.90
N ALA A 174 -9.70 -9.69 -4.89
CA ALA A 174 -10.37 -9.06 -3.76
C ALA A 174 -11.83 -9.51 -3.64
N VAL A 175 -12.52 -9.72 -4.76
CA VAL A 175 -13.86 -10.34 -4.81
C VAL A 175 -13.81 -11.78 -4.29
N ALA A 176 -12.85 -12.59 -4.76
CA ALA A 176 -12.66 -13.97 -4.34
C ALA A 176 -12.47 -14.09 -2.82
N ARG A 177 -11.68 -13.17 -2.26
CA ARG A 177 -11.48 -13.07 -0.81
C ARG A 177 -12.78 -12.76 -0.06
N GLY A 178 -13.57 -11.82 -0.57
CA GLY A 178 -14.80 -11.37 0.10
C GLY A 178 -15.97 -12.35 -0.06
N LEU A 179 -16.06 -13.06 -1.17
CA LEU A 179 -17.09 -14.07 -1.43
C LEU A 179 -16.73 -15.47 -0.91
N GLY A 180 -15.54 -15.66 -0.34
CA GLY A 180 -15.12 -16.94 0.22
C GLY A 180 -14.88 -18.02 -0.84
N TYR A 181 -14.22 -17.68 -1.94
CA TYR A 181 -13.83 -18.67 -2.95
C TYR A 181 -13.00 -19.78 -2.32
N SER A 182 -13.23 -20.99 -2.76
CA SER A 182 -12.34 -22.11 -2.47
C SER A 182 -10.94 -21.87 -3.06
N GLN A 183 -9.94 -22.57 -2.55
CA GLN A 183 -8.56 -22.46 -3.06
C GLN A 183 -8.50 -22.77 -4.57
N ALA A 184 -9.26 -23.75 -5.04
CA ALA A 184 -9.31 -24.11 -6.46
C ALA A 184 -9.89 -22.97 -7.33
N GLU A 185 -10.94 -22.28 -6.86
CA GLU A 185 -11.51 -21.13 -7.57
C GLU A 185 -10.57 -19.93 -7.55
N PHE A 186 -9.90 -19.68 -6.42
CA PHE A 186 -8.87 -18.65 -6.32
C PHE A 186 -7.71 -18.92 -7.30
N GLU A 187 -7.22 -20.16 -7.36
CA GLU A 187 -6.14 -20.55 -8.26
C GLU A 187 -6.49 -20.34 -9.74
N GLN A 188 -7.74 -20.54 -10.12
CA GLN A 188 -8.18 -20.27 -11.50
C GLN A 188 -8.06 -18.79 -11.87
N VAL A 189 -8.38 -17.86 -10.94
CA VAL A 189 -8.19 -16.43 -11.15
C VAL A 189 -6.69 -16.10 -11.14
N TRP A 190 -5.94 -16.68 -10.21
CA TRP A 190 -4.51 -16.47 -10.04
C TRP A 190 -3.70 -16.86 -11.28
N LEU A 191 -4.02 -18.00 -11.90
CA LEU A 191 -3.35 -18.47 -13.13
C LEU A 191 -3.50 -17.49 -14.29
N LYS A 192 -4.65 -16.82 -14.42
CA LYS A 192 -4.84 -15.79 -15.47
C LYS A 192 -3.90 -14.60 -15.28
N ILE A 193 -3.61 -14.25 -14.04
CA ILE A 193 -2.66 -13.18 -13.71
C ILE A 193 -1.24 -13.63 -14.02
N LEU A 194 -0.86 -14.84 -13.62
CA LEU A 194 0.48 -15.38 -13.88
C LEU A 194 0.79 -15.53 -15.37
N ASP A 195 -0.21 -15.80 -16.20
CA ASP A 195 -0.06 -15.89 -17.65
C ASP A 195 0.28 -14.55 -18.30
N THR A 196 -0.22 -13.44 -17.76
CA THR A 196 -0.07 -12.10 -18.32
C THR A 196 0.95 -11.24 -17.60
N ALA A 197 1.05 -11.34 -16.29
CA ALA A 197 1.87 -10.48 -15.45
C ALA A 197 2.45 -11.20 -14.21
N PRO A 198 3.34 -12.21 -14.40
CA PRO A 198 3.82 -13.06 -13.30
C PRO A 198 4.64 -12.31 -12.25
N GLY A 199 5.19 -11.14 -12.60
CA GLY A 199 5.98 -10.29 -11.70
C GLY A 199 5.21 -9.15 -11.06
N HIS A 200 3.90 -9.04 -11.24
CA HIS A 200 3.09 -7.91 -10.79
C HIS A 200 2.97 -7.87 -9.26
N MET A 201 3.61 -6.90 -8.60
CA MET A 201 3.68 -6.80 -7.14
C MET A 201 2.28 -6.60 -6.52
N GLY A 202 1.46 -5.71 -7.09
CA GLY A 202 0.09 -5.46 -6.61
C GLY A 202 -0.78 -6.72 -6.64
N ALA A 203 -0.63 -7.56 -7.67
CA ALA A 203 -1.32 -8.86 -7.75
C ALA A 203 -0.88 -9.81 -6.63
N HIS A 204 0.43 -9.87 -6.36
CA HIS A 204 0.95 -10.71 -5.28
C HIS A 204 0.51 -10.21 -3.90
N LEU A 205 0.39 -8.90 -3.69
CA LEU A 205 -0.20 -8.34 -2.46
C LEU A 205 -1.68 -8.72 -2.30
N ALA A 206 -2.46 -8.66 -3.38
CA ALA A 206 -3.86 -9.07 -3.35
C ALA A 206 -3.99 -10.58 -3.08
N GLY A 207 -3.15 -11.40 -3.71
CA GLY A 207 -3.08 -12.85 -3.48
C GLY A 207 -2.63 -13.20 -2.06
N LEU A 208 -1.59 -12.53 -1.54
CA LEU A 208 -1.11 -12.73 -0.17
C LEU A 208 -2.24 -12.57 0.86
N ARG A 209 -3.07 -11.53 0.69
CA ARG A 209 -4.19 -11.29 1.60
C ARG A 209 -5.18 -12.44 1.64
N TYR A 210 -5.45 -13.11 0.51
CA TYR A 210 -6.32 -14.29 0.50
C TYR A 210 -5.76 -15.41 1.39
N TRP A 211 -4.44 -15.63 1.34
CA TRP A 211 -3.76 -16.68 2.10
C TRP A 211 -3.52 -16.34 3.58
N CYS A 212 -3.85 -15.12 4.05
CA CYS A 212 -3.73 -14.76 5.46
C CYS A 212 -4.76 -15.48 6.33
N GLU A 213 -4.37 -15.76 7.59
CA GLU A 213 -5.19 -16.44 8.60
C GLU A 213 -6.54 -15.77 8.85
N LYS A 214 -6.59 -14.43 8.79
CA LYS A 214 -7.85 -13.66 8.94
C LYS A 214 -8.85 -13.85 7.79
N TRP A 215 -8.46 -14.58 6.72
CA TRP A 215 -9.29 -14.84 5.56
C TRP A 215 -9.44 -16.34 5.29
N HIS A 216 -8.79 -16.89 4.27
CA HIS A 216 -9.05 -18.26 3.79
C HIS A 216 -7.82 -19.17 3.90
N GLY A 217 -6.74 -18.66 4.46
CA GLY A 217 -5.49 -19.40 4.61
C GLY A 217 -5.03 -19.56 6.06
N SER A 218 -3.73 -19.67 6.21
CA SER A 218 -3.04 -19.70 7.49
C SER A 218 -1.78 -18.85 7.42
N ARG A 219 -1.17 -18.62 8.59
CA ARG A 219 0.14 -17.96 8.64
C ARG A 219 1.17 -18.68 7.77
N GLU A 220 1.23 -20.00 7.87
CA GLU A 220 2.16 -20.82 7.10
C GLU A 220 1.91 -20.71 5.58
N GLN A 221 0.64 -20.71 5.15
CA GLN A 221 0.28 -20.57 3.74
C GLN A 221 0.64 -19.18 3.21
N ALA A 222 0.39 -18.12 3.97
CA ALA A 222 0.77 -16.75 3.60
C ALA A 222 2.29 -16.62 3.43
N PHE A 223 3.08 -17.16 4.37
CA PHE A 223 4.54 -17.14 4.27
C PHE A 223 5.04 -18.02 3.10
N ALA A 224 4.48 -19.22 2.91
CA ALA A 224 4.84 -20.08 1.78
C ALA A 224 4.57 -19.41 0.44
N PHE A 225 3.42 -18.71 0.31
CA PHE A 225 3.09 -17.94 -0.88
C PHE A 225 4.10 -16.82 -1.12
N ALA A 226 4.42 -16.04 -0.08
CA ALA A 226 5.36 -14.92 -0.18
C ALA A 226 6.79 -15.38 -0.50
N GLU A 227 7.28 -16.44 0.15
CA GLU A 227 8.61 -17.01 -0.12
C GLU A 227 8.70 -17.62 -1.52
N ALA A 228 7.66 -18.30 -2.00
CA ALA A 228 7.61 -18.84 -3.36
C ALA A 228 7.66 -17.73 -4.41
N ALA A 229 6.97 -16.61 -4.19
CA ALA A 229 7.03 -15.44 -5.07
C ALA A 229 8.43 -14.81 -5.05
N ALA A 230 9.02 -14.61 -3.87
CA ALA A 230 10.36 -14.06 -3.73
C ALA A 230 11.44 -14.94 -4.40
N ALA A 231 11.33 -16.26 -4.28
CA ALA A 231 12.26 -17.20 -4.88
C ALA A 231 12.21 -17.23 -6.43
N ARG A 232 11.07 -16.86 -7.01
CA ARG A 232 10.84 -16.80 -8.47
C ARG A 232 10.92 -15.38 -9.02
N ALA A 233 11.24 -14.38 -8.16
CA ALA A 233 11.25 -12.98 -8.52
C ALA A 233 12.15 -12.71 -9.74
N PRO A 234 11.62 -12.10 -10.81
CA PRO A 234 12.43 -11.62 -11.91
C PRO A 234 13.48 -10.62 -11.43
N ARG A 235 14.60 -10.51 -12.15
CA ARG A 235 15.63 -9.54 -11.80
C ARG A 235 15.05 -8.11 -11.87
N GLY A 236 15.26 -7.32 -10.83
CA GLY A 236 14.70 -5.95 -10.69
C GLY A 236 13.24 -5.89 -10.24
N SER A 237 12.61 -7.03 -9.97
CA SER A 237 11.25 -7.09 -9.42
C SER A 237 11.25 -6.84 -7.91
N LEU A 238 10.18 -6.20 -7.43
CA LEU A 238 9.95 -5.97 -6.00
C LEU A 238 9.43 -7.20 -5.23
N LEU A 239 9.19 -8.33 -5.92
CA LEU A 239 8.64 -9.54 -5.28
C LEU A 239 9.51 -10.11 -4.16
N ALA A 240 10.83 -9.85 -4.17
CA ALA A 240 11.69 -10.24 -3.06
C ALA A 240 11.35 -9.53 -1.72
N ALA A 241 10.55 -8.46 -1.77
CA ALA A 241 10.02 -7.78 -0.59
C ALA A 241 8.71 -8.39 -0.05
N LEU A 242 8.06 -9.31 -0.78
CA LEU A 242 6.76 -9.86 -0.38
C LEU A 242 6.76 -10.54 1.00
N PRO A 243 7.83 -11.24 1.43
CA PRO A 243 7.92 -11.78 2.80
C PRO A 243 7.82 -10.70 3.90
N LEU A 244 8.25 -9.45 3.64
CA LEU A 244 8.09 -8.36 4.58
C LEU A 244 6.61 -7.95 4.74
N PHE A 245 5.82 -7.99 3.67
CA PHE A 245 4.37 -7.79 3.73
C PHE A 245 3.66 -8.94 4.46
N ALA A 246 4.11 -10.19 4.27
CA ALA A 246 3.59 -11.33 5.02
C ALA A 246 3.83 -11.17 6.53
N LEU A 247 5.01 -10.69 6.93
CA LEU A 247 5.31 -10.34 8.32
C LEU A 247 4.38 -9.25 8.86
N TYR A 248 4.12 -8.21 8.06
CA TYR A 248 3.24 -7.12 8.44
C TYR A 248 1.79 -7.58 8.67
N GLU A 249 1.26 -8.43 7.79
CA GLU A 249 -0.10 -8.99 7.93
C GLU A 249 -0.25 -9.91 9.17
N HIS A 250 0.86 -10.41 9.73
CA HIS A 250 0.90 -11.33 10.88
C HIS A 250 1.76 -10.78 12.02
N LEU A 251 1.72 -9.46 12.24
CA LEU A 251 2.41 -8.85 13.38
C LEU A 251 1.92 -9.46 14.68
N PRO A 252 2.84 -9.80 15.62
CA PRO A 252 2.46 -10.34 16.92
C PRO A 252 1.77 -9.28 17.78
N ASP A 253 0.98 -9.75 18.74
CA ASP A 253 0.41 -8.90 19.77
C ASP A 253 1.51 -8.15 20.55
N VAL A 254 1.16 -6.97 21.03
CA VAL A 254 2.05 -5.88 21.49
C VAL A 254 3.10 -6.27 22.52
N ASN A 255 2.89 -7.32 23.31
CA ASN A 255 3.70 -7.63 24.48
C ASN A 255 5.05 -8.31 24.18
N PHE A 256 5.30 -8.76 22.93
CA PHE A 256 6.49 -9.52 22.54
C PHE A 256 7.34 -8.81 21.47
N VAL A 257 7.18 -7.51 21.31
CA VAL A 257 7.56 -6.77 20.11
C VAL A 257 9.07 -6.74 19.85
N ARG A 258 9.94 -6.56 20.85
CA ARG A 258 11.38 -6.34 20.60
C ARG A 258 12.08 -7.57 20.02
N GLY A 259 11.93 -8.70 20.66
CA GLY A 259 12.57 -9.95 20.19
C GLY A 259 12.10 -10.39 18.81
N PHE A 260 10.87 -10.00 18.41
CA PHE A 260 10.37 -10.26 17.07
C PHE A 260 11.18 -9.51 16.00
N TYR A 261 11.41 -8.21 16.19
CA TYR A 261 12.11 -7.37 15.19
C TYR A 261 13.62 -7.68 15.11
N GLU A 262 14.20 -8.29 16.17
CA GLU A 262 15.58 -8.76 16.21
C GLU A 262 15.73 -10.20 15.64
N SER A 263 14.63 -10.87 15.28
CA SER A 263 14.63 -12.25 14.81
C SER A 263 15.29 -12.43 13.45
N GLU A 264 15.82 -13.63 13.19
CA GLU A 264 16.40 -13.98 11.89
C GLU A 264 15.37 -13.88 10.74
N VAL A 265 14.11 -14.22 11.01
CA VAL A 265 13.03 -14.15 10.01
C VAL A 265 12.81 -12.71 9.56
N VAL A 266 12.73 -11.76 10.49
CA VAL A 266 12.60 -10.33 10.15
C VAL A 266 13.86 -9.81 9.46
N SER A 267 15.05 -10.20 9.94
CA SER A 267 16.31 -9.80 9.32
C SER A 267 16.41 -10.28 7.87
N LYS A 268 16.04 -11.54 7.58
CA LYS A 268 16.00 -12.09 6.22
C LYS A 268 15.02 -11.33 5.32
N ALA A 269 13.81 -11.04 5.79
CA ALA A 269 12.81 -10.30 5.04
C ALA A 269 13.25 -8.86 4.76
N LEU A 270 13.88 -8.19 5.74
CA LEU A 270 14.46 -6.85 5.55
C LEU A 270 15.56 -6.86 4.49
N HIS A 271 16.48 -7.82 4.54
CA HIS A 271 17.53 -7.93 3.51
C HIS A 271 16.95 -8.16 2.12
N GLY A 272 15.94 -9.03 1.99
CA GLY A 272 15.25 -9.25 0.72
C GLY A 272 14.58 -7.98 0.18
N ALA A 273 13.90 -7.23 1.04
CA ALA A 273 13.25 -5.98 0.65
C ALA A 273 14.24 -4.86 0.31
N LEU A 274 15.33 -4.71 1.07
CA LEU A 274 16.41 -3.75 0.77
C LEU A 274 17.09 -4.09 -0.56
N PHE A 275 17.35 -5.37 -0.82
CA PHE A 275 17.86 -5.81 -2.12
C PHE A 275 16.86 -5.47 -3.24
N ALA A 276 15.58 -5.75 -3.05
CA ALA A 276 14.55 -5.46 -4.05
C ALA A 276 14.51 -3.98 -4.43
N VAL A 277 14.47 -3.07 -3.44
CA VAL A 277 14.42 -1.62 -3.71
C VAL A 277 15.72 -1.09 -4.33
N SER A 278 16.88 -1.71 -4.05
CA SER A 278 18.14 -1.31 -4.68
C SER A 278 18.25 -1.74 -6.15
N ALA A 279 17.55 -2.81 -6.53
CA ALA A 279 17.58 -3.39 -7.87
C ALA A 279 16.39 -2.96 -8.75
N ALA A 280 15.35 -2.38 -8.16
CA ALA A 280 14.15 -1.94 -8.87
C ALA A 280 14.41 -0.71 -9.74
N ARG A 281 13.57 -0.52 -10.75
CA ARG A 281 13.55 0.71 -11.53
C ARG A 281 13.15 1.89 -10.64
N PRO A 282 13.76 3.09 -10.79
CA PRO A 282 13.40 4.26 -9.99
C PRO A 282 11.95 4.71 -10.17
N ASP A 283 11.36 4.43 -11.33
CA ASP A 283 9.99 4.76 -11.71
C ASP A 283 8.98 3.63 -11.47
N ASP A 284 9.38 2.57 -10.76
CA ASP A 284 8.46 1.49 -10.40
C ASP A 284 7.40 2.02 -9.40
N PRO A 285 6.11 1.99 -9.75
CA PRO A 285 5.05 2.57 -8.92
C PRO A 285 4.92 1.90 -7.55
N MET A 286 5.30 0.61 -7.44
CA MET A 286 5.23 -0.12 -6.17
C MET A 286 6.44 0.14 -5.24
N LEU A 287 7.46 0.87 -5.73
CA LEU A 287 8.68 1.12 -4.97
C LEU A 287 8.42 1.88 -3.67
N ALA A 288 7.56 2.89 -3.72
CA ALA A 288 7.19 3.68 -2.54
C ALA A 288 6.51 2.82 -1.47
N HIS A 289 5.60 1.91 -1.85
CA HIS A 289 4.95 0.99 -0.91
C HIS A 289 5.95 0.13 -0.13
N VAL A 290 6.96 -0.42 -0.83
CA VAL A 290 8.00 -1.23 -0.19
C VAL A 290 8.85 -0.39 0.75
N ARG A 291 9.22 0.84 0.36
CA ARG A 291 10.02 1.75 1.17
C ARG A 291 9.31 2.19 2.45
N HIS A 292 8.00 2.48 2.39
CA HIS A 292 7.22 2.79 3.60
C HIS A 292 7.21 1.64 4.59
N LEU A 293 7.05 0.42 4.10
CA LEU A 293 7.08 -0.76 4.95
C LEU A 293 8.49 -1.02 5.52
N LEU A 294 9.54 -0.77 4.73
CA LEU A 294 10.93 -0.80 5.19
C LEU A 294 11.16 0.21 6.32
N VAL A 295 10.72 1.46 6.19
CA VAL A 295 10.82 2.46 7.26
C VAL A 295 10.23 1.93 8.56
N PHE A 296 9.03 1.37 8.51
CA PHE A 296 8.37 0.81 9.68
C PHE A 296 9.19 -0.29 10.37
N PHE A 297 9.67 -1.27 9.62
CA PHE A 297 10.42 -2.39 10.19
C PHE A 297 11.83 -2.00 10.60
N LEU A 298 12.53 -1.16 9.84
CA LEU A 298 13.89 -0.71 10.12
C LEU A 298 13.95 0.13 11.40
N VAL A 299 12.99 1.04 11.60
CA VAL A 299 12.88 1.82 12.85
C VAL A 299 12.67 0.91 14.05
N ARG A 300 11.81 -0.10 13.93
CA ARG A 300 11.54 -1.06 14.99
C ARG A 300 12.70 -2.04 15.25
N ALA A 301 13.50 -2.32 14.23
CA ALA A 301 14.74 -3.10 14.34
C ALA A 301 15.96 -2.24 14.74
N GLU A 302 15.78 -0.96 15.06
CA GLU A 302 16.84 0.00 15.42
C GLU A 302 17.94 0.13 14.33
N ARG A 303 17.60 -0.13 13.06
CA ARG A 303 18.47 0.01 11.87
C ARG A 303 18.36 1.43 11.30
N TRP A 304 18.83 2.40 12.09
CA TRP A 304 18.56 3.82 11.91
C TRP A 304 19.08 4.40 10.59
N SER A 305 20.32 4.06 10.20
CA SER A 305 20.93 4.56 8.96
C SER A 305 20.14 4.11 7.73
N GLU A 306 19.69 2.85 7.70
CA GLU A 306 18.91 2.31 6.59
C GLU A 306 17.49 2.88 6.58
N ALA A 307 16.90 3.12 7.76
CA ALA A 307 15.62 3.80 7.88
C ALA A 307 15.69 5.22 7.30
N MET A 308 16.73 5.99 7.63
CA MET A 308 16.95 7.34 7.10
C MET A 308 17.12 7.34 5.58
N GLN A 309 17.85 6.37 5.02
CA GLN A 309 17.98 6.22 3.57
C GLN A 309 16.63 6.00 2.88
N GLN A 310 15.71 5.21 3.48
CA GLN A 310 14.38 5.02 2.90
C GLN A 310 13.51 6.26 3.06
N LEU A 311 13.57 6.95 4.21
CA LEU A 311 12.81 8.16 4.49
C LEU A 311 13.06 9.26 3.45
N VAL A 312 14.31 9.50 3.04
CA VAL A 312 14.67 10.49 2.01
C VAL A 312 13.90 10.28 0.70
N HIS A 313 13.55 9.04 0.39
CA HIS A 313 12.86 8.72 -0.86
C HIS A 313 11.34 8.77 -0.80
N VAL A 314 10.74 8.73 0.38
CA VAL A 314 9.27 8.68 0.54
C VAL A 314 8.70 9.87 1.28
N ASP A 315 9.54 10.74 1.81
CA ASP A 315 9.05 11.92 2.52
C ASP A 315 8.17 12.79 1.60
N GLY A 316 7.10 13.31 2.18
CA GLY A 316 6.10 14.06 1.44
C GLY A 316 4.85 13.27 1.06
N HIS A 317 4.92 11.95 0.92
CA HIS A 317 3.78 11.09 0.57
C HIS A 317 3.65 9.97 1.60
N VAL A 318 2.47 9.77 2.18
CA VAL A 318 2.25 8.79 3.26
C VAL A 318 1.01 7.91 3.04
N GLY A 319 0.53 7.84 1.80
CA GLY A 319 -0.64 7.06 1.39
C GLY A 319 -0.40 5.55 1.25
N ALA A 320 0.47 4.96 2.07
CA ALA A 320 0.77 3.53 2.06
C ALA A 320 0.64 2.89 3.45
N VAL A 321 0.51 1.55 3.48
CA VAL A 321 0.70 0.82 4.73
C VAL A 321 2.15 0.99 5.20
N PRO A 322 2.38 1.07 6.53
CA PRO A 322 1.42 0.85 7.61
C PRO A 322 0.61 2.09 8.00
N TRP A 323 0.93 3.26 7.47
CA TRP A 323 0.37 4.55 7.92
C TRP A 323 -1.13 4.63 7.69
N THR A 324 -1.62 4.19 6.52
CA THR A 324 -3.05 4.20 6.17
C THR A 324 -3.92 3.27 7.01
N ALA A 325 -3.32 2.39 7.82
CA ALA A 325 -4.04 1.57 8.80
C ALA A 325 -4.30 2.33 10.12
N GLU A 326 -3.70 3.50 10.32
CA GLU A 326 -3.85 4.34 11.50
C GLU A 326 -4.92 5.42 11.27
N ALA A 327 -5.47 5.94 12.36
CA ALA A 327 -6.50 6.98 12.29
C ALA A 327 -5.97 8.31 11.72
N ASP A 328 -4.69 8.61 11.94
CA ASP A 328 -3.97 9.75 11.37
C ASP A 328 -2.65 9.25 10.75
N PRO A 329 -2.64 9.00 9.44
CA PRO A 329 -1.46 8.53 8.73
C PRO A 329 -0.27 9.46 8.83
N ALA A 330 -0.50 10.79 8.73
CA ALA A 330 0.56 11.80 8.77
C ALA A 330 1.21 11.86 10.17
N ALA A 331 0.41 11.83 11.23
CA ALA A 331 0.93 11.80 12.60
C ALA A 331 1.71 10.50 12.89
N SER A 332 1.20 9.35 12.42
CA SER A 332 1.89 8.07 12.60
C SER A 332 3.25 8.07 11.90
N TYR A 333 3.30 8.49 10.63
CA TYR A 333 4.55 8.61 9.89
C TYR A 333 5.53 9.58 10.55
N ALA A 334 5.07 10.78 10.97
CA ALA A 334 5.91 11.78 11.61
C ALA A 334 6.59 11.26 12.88
N VAL A 335 5.90 10.43 13.67
CA VAL A 335 6.49 9.77 14.85
C VAL A 335 7.63 8.83 14.46
N TYR A 336 7.42 7.97 13.45
CA TYR A 336 8.46 7.05 12.99
C TYR A 336 9.66 7.79 12.41
N ARG A 337 9.42 8.86 11.65
CA ARG A 337 10.46 9.74 11.13
C ARG A 337 11.27 10.39 12.25
N ALA A 338 10.62 10.95 13.27
CA ALA A 338 11.29 11.54 14.43
C ALA A 338 12.13 10.52 15.20
N LEU A 339 11.63 9.29 15.35
CA LEU A 339 12.39 8.19 15.97
C LEU A 339 13.62 7.81 15.15
N ALA A 340 13.49 7.75 13.82
CA ALA A 340 14.61 7.45 12.93
C ALA A 340 15.70 8.51 13.01
N VAL A 341 15.34 9.81 12.98
CA VAL A 341 16.27 10.93 13.10
C VAL A 341 16.98 10.88 14.45
N ALA A 342 16.25 10.77 15.55
CA ALA A 342 16.83 10.71 16.90
C ALA A 342 17.76 9.50 17.08
N GLY A 343 17.36 8.33 16.57
CA GLY A 343 18.19 7.13 16.61
C GLY A 343 19.43 7.24 15.73
N TYR A 344 19.33 7.84 14.56
CA TYR A 344 20.44 8.08 13.64
C TYR A 344 21.49 9.01 14.27
N GLU A 345 21.09 10.15 14.84
CA GLU A 345 22.00 11.07 15.51
C GLU A 345 22.65 10.47 16.76
N ALA A 346 21.87 9.74 17.57
CA ALA A 346 22.40 9.05 18.73
C ALA A 346 23.52 8.04 18.39
N ASN A 347 23.56 7.57 17.14
CA ASN A 347 24.60 6.67 16.61
C ASN A 347 25.63 7.40 15.73
N GLY A 348 25.76 8.72 15.84
CA GLY A 348 26.79 9.53 15.19
C GLY A 348 26.43 9.97 13.76
N GLY A 349 25.17 9.78 13.34
CA GLY A 349 24.67 10.30 12.08
C GLY A 349 24.44 11.82 12.12
N SER A 350 24.41 12.43 10.95
CA SER A 350 24.15 13.87 10.77
C SER A 350 23.57 14.13 9.39
N PRO A 351 22.97 15.30 9.12
CA PRO A 351 22.52 15.66 7.76
C PRO A 351 23.63 15.54 6.71
N ALA A 352 24.86 15.91 7.04
CA ALA A 352 26.02 15.82 6.14
C ALA A 352 26.38 14.37 5.77
N THR A 353 26.19 13.41 6.71
CA THR A 353 26.48 11.99 6.46
C THR A 353 25.35 11.26 5.75
N LEU A 354 24.15 11.81 5.71
CA LEU A 354 23.02 11.25 4.97
C LEU A 354 23.10 11.63 3.47
N SER A 355 23.65 12.80 3.16
CA SER A 355 23.78 13.36 1.79
C SER A 355 25.00 12.81 1.02
N ALA A 356 25.88 12.07 1.69
CA ALA A 356 27.10 11.47 1.13
C ALA A 356 26.85 10.05 0.63
#